data_f03f46cc9635056ab9c2f1cf72c069e5
#
_entry.id   f03f46cc9635056ab9c2f1cf72c069e5
#
_cell.length_a   1.000
_cell.length_b   1.000
_cell.length_c   1.000
_cell.angle_alpha   90.00
_cell.angle_beta   90.00
_cell.angle_gamma   90.00
#
_symmetry.space_group_name_H-M   'P 1'
#
loop_
_entity.id
_entity.type
_entity.pdbx_description
1 polymer ?
#
loop_
_entity_poly.entity_id
_entity_poly.type
_entity_poly.pdbx_seq_one_letter_code
_entity_poly.pdbx_strand_id
1 'polypeptide(L)'
;MKISTIGAAGGEVTGSCYVVQTKQARVLVDCGLFQGGKKSEALNRPPTTPNRRLDAVLLTHGHLDHTGRLPLLAKMGYTGPIYGTPATLDMAALILRDSARLQVADNERKNLKRMRAGESLQEPLYTPDDAEKILALLRPVPYQKPFDAAPGIKAIWTDAGHMLGSASIQHPTNC
;
A
#
# COMPACT_ATOMS: atom_id res chain seq x y z
N MET A 1 -6.94 -8.28 -19.73
CA MET A 1 -6.31 -7.80 -18.48
C MET A 1 -5.25 -6.77 -18.84
N LYS A 2 -5.15 -5.68 -18.08
CA LYS A 2 -4.11 -4.64 -18.23
C LYS A 2 -3.38 -4.51 -16.89
N ILE A 3 -2.05 -4.49 -16.93
CA ILE A 3 -1.20 -4.21 -15.77
C ILE A 3 -0.53 -2.86 -16.01
N SER A 4 -0.56 -1.99 -15.00
CA SER A 4 0.09 -0.67 -15.05
C SER A 4 0.93 -0.49 -13.79
N THR A 5 2.14 0.01 -13.94
CA THR A 5 3.05 0.32 -12.83
C THR A 5 2.77 1.76 -12.34
N ILE A 6 2.69 1.95 -11.03
CA ILE A 6 2.53 3.27 -10.39
C ILE A 6 3.76 3.60 -9.53
N GLY A 7 4.65 2.64 -9.34
CA GLY A 7 5.88 2.77 -8.55
C GLY A 7 6.91 1.72 -8.90
N ALA A 8 8.08 1.77 -8.32
CA ALA A 8 9.26 0.90 -8.47
C ALA A 8 9.71 0.72 -9.92
N ALA A 9 8.94 0.07 -10.79
CA ALA A 9 9.31 -0.25 -12.18
C ALA A 9 9.40 0.96 -13.13
N GLY A 10 9.20 2.18 -12.64
CA GLY A 10 9.28 3.43 -13.43
C GLY A 10 10.59 4.21 -13.29
N GLY A 11 11.66 3.57 -12.83
CA GLY A 11 12.96 4.22 -12.58
C GLY A 11 13.31 4.42 -11.10
N GLU A 12 12.40 4.09 -10.20
CA GLU A 12 12.62 4.06 -8.75
C GLU A 12 12.75 2.61 -8.28
N VAL A 13 13.51 2.40 -7.19
CA VAL A 13 13.73 1.06 -6.61
C VAL A 13 12.65 0.71 -5.58
N THR A 14 12.08 1.71 -4.90
CA THR A 14 11.09 1.57 -3.83
C THR A 14 9.71 2.05 -4.27
N GLY A 15 8.70 1.85 -3.44
CA GLY A 15 7.34 2.30 -3.73
C GLY A 15 6.56 1.35 -4.64
N SER A 16 6.80 0.03 -4.50
CA SER A 16 6.11 -1.00 -5.29
C SER A 16 4.60 -0.81 -5.30
N CYS A 17 4.01 -0.65 -6.49
CA CYS A 17 2.57 -0.48 -6.64
C CYS A 17 2.16 -0.77 -8.08
N TYR A 18 1.31 -1.75 -8.27
CA TYR A 18 0.82 -2.18 -9.57
C TYR A 18 -0.70 -2.15 -9.60
N VAL A 19 -1.26 -1.65 -10.69
CA VAL A 19 -2.70 -1.76 -10.96
C VAL A 19 -2.94 -2.91 -11.91
N VAL A 20 -3.75 -3.86 -11.49
CA VAL A 20 -4.31 -4.91 -12.36
C VAL A 20 -5.76 -4.56 -12.64
N GLN A 21 -6.10 -4.40 -13.92
CA GLN A 21 -7.43 -4.01 -14.36
C GLN A 21 -7.98 -5.02 -15.38
N THR A 22 -9.20 -5.46 -15.13
CA THR A 22 -10.03 -6.24 -16.07
C THR A 22 -11.19 -5.36 -16.58
N LYS A 23 -12.11 -5.95 -17.33
CA LYS A 23 -13.37 -5.29 -17.68
C LYS A 23 -14.31 -5.09 -16.49
N GLN A 24 -14.16 -5.90 -15.43
CA GLN A 24 -15.09 -6.00 -14.30
C GLN A 24 -14.55 -5.40 -13.01
N ALA A 25 -13.22 -5.43 -12.82
CA ALA A 25 -12.59 -5.04 -11.56
C ALA A 25 -11.22 -4.39 -11.75
N ARG A 26 -10.81 -3.69 -10.70
CA ARG A 26 -9.51 -3.05 -10.59
C ARG A 26 -8.95 -3.30 -9.20
N VAL A 27 -7.75 -3.88 -9.13
CA VAL A 27 -7.06 -4.16 -7.87
C VAL A 27 -5.67 -3.54 -7.87
N LEU A 28 -5.16 -3.20 -6.69
CA LEU A 28 -3.74 -2.91 -6.49
C LEU A 28 -3.02 -4.18 -6.05
N VAL A 29 -1.80 -4.36 -6.52
CA VAL A 29 -0.82 -5.27 -5.93
C VAL A 29 0.24 -4.38 -5.32
N ASP A 30 0.35 -4.44 -4.00
CA ASP A 30 1.14 -3.56 -3.14
C ASP A 30 0.75 -2.06 -3.25
N CYS A 31 1.18 -1.30 -2.26
CA CYS A 31 0.99 0.14 -2.17
C CYS A 31 2.14 0.75 -1.35
N GLY A 32 3.33 0.64 -1.88
CA GLY A 32 4.58 0.91 -1.18
C GLY A 32 4.95 2.38 -1.08
N LEU A 33 5.68 2.73 -0.01
CA LEU A 33 6.25 4.04 0.19
C LEU A 33 7.52 4.19 -0.65
N PHE A 34 7.66 5.31 -1.35
CA PHE A 34 8.93 5.70 -1.96
C PHE A 34 9.87 6.16 -0.86
N GLN A 35 11.05 5.57 -0.83
CA GLN A 35 12.12 5.83 0.14
C GLN A 35 13.33 6.40 -0.57
N GLY A 36 14.07 7.28 0.09
CA GLY A 36 15.24 7.93 -0.46
C GLY A 36 15.24 9.44 -0.19
N GLY A 37 15.83 10.22 -1.06
CA GLY A 37 15.91 11.67 -0.90
C GLY A 37 14.61 12.40 -1.24
N LYS A 38 14.63 13.72 -1.13
CA LYS A 38 13.47 14.60 -1.35
C LYS A 38 12.70 14.36 -2.66
N LYS A 39 13.37 13.90 -3.71
CA LYS A 39 12.74 13.59 -5.00
C LYS A 39 11.82 12.38 -4.89
N SER A 40 12.28 11.30 -4.27
CA SER A 40 11.48 10.09 -4.03
C SER A 40 10.35 10.36 -3.03
N GLU A 41 10.60 11.15 -1.98
CA GLU A 41 9.56 11.54 -1.02
C GLU A 41 8.39 12.29 -1.70
N ALA A 42 8.67 13.13 -2.70
CA ALA A 42 7.66 13.88 -3.45
C ALA A 42 6.72 12.97 -4.29
N LEU A 43 7.10 11.72 -4.52
CA LEU A 43 6.29 10.72 -5.21
C LEU A 43 5.27 10.03 -4.28
N ASN A 44 5.36 10.23 -2.96
CA ASN A 44 4.44 9.67 -1.99
C ASN A 44 3.07 10.36 -2.07
N ARG A 45 2.33 10.01 -3.10
CA ARG A 45 0.97 10.47 -3.38
C ARG A 45 0.01 9.28 -3.37
N PRO A 46 -1.28 9.51 -3.20
CA PRO A 46 -2.27 8.45 -3.36
C PRO A 46 -2.10 7.72 -4.70
N PRO A 47 -2.12 6.38 -4.73
CA PRO A 47 -1.83 5.59 -5.93
C PRO A 47 -2.97 5.60 -6.96
N THR A 48 -4.07 6.22 -6.63
CA THR A 48 -5.26 6.32 -7.49
C THR A 48 -5.95 7.65 -7.27
N THR A 49 -6.91 7.99 -8.11
CA THR A 49 -7.75 9.19 -7.93
C THR A 49 -9.08 8.80 -7.27
N PRO A 50 -9.74 9.72 -6.53
CA PRO A 50 -11.02 9.46 -5.86
C PRO A 50 -12.10 8.89 -6.80
N ASN A 51 -12.08 9.27 -8.06
CA ASN A 51 -13.07 8.86 -9.06
C ASN A 51 -12.79 7.49 -9.71
N ARG A 52 -11.71 6.82 -9.34
CA ARG A 52 -11.38 5.49 -9.87
C ARG A 52 -11.61 4.44 -8.80
N ARG A 53 -12.71 3.70 -8.94
CA ARG A 53 -13.03 2.58 -8.08
C ARG A 53 -11.85 1.61 -7.98
N LEU A 54 -11.55 1.21 -6.76
CA LEU A 54 -10.60 0.18 -6.40
C LEU A 54 -11.37 -0.90 -5.64
N ASP A 55 -11.34 -2.12 -6.16
CA ASP A 55 -12.15 -3.22 -5.62
C ASP A 55 -11.43 -3.97 -4.50
N ALA A 56 -10.11 -4.10 -4.57
CA ALA A 56 -9.28 -4.72 -3.53
C ALA A 56 -7.82 -4.27 -3.61
N VAL A 57 -7.08 -4.52 -2.54
CA VAL A 57 -5.61 -4.47 -2.50
C VAL A 57 -5.09 -5.85 -2.14
N LEU A 58 -4.04 -6.30 -2.82
CA LEU A 58 -3.37 -7.58 -2.62
C LEU A 58 -1.94 -7.30 -2.17
N LEU A 59 -1.55 -7.82 -1.00
CA LEU A 59 -0.21 -7.61 -0.46
C LEU A 59 0.68 -8.81 -0.72
N THR A 60 1.87 -8.55 -1.25
CA THR A 60 2.91 -9.56 -1.40
C THR A 60 3.61 -9.82 -0.07
N HIS A 61 3.97 -8.77 0.67
CA HIS A 61 4.62 -8.86 1.97
C HIS A 61 4.55 -7.54 2.74
N GLY A 62 5.06 -7.54 3.99
CA GLY A 62 4.84 -6.44 4.94
C GLY A 62 5.83 -5.28 4.89
N HIS A 63 6.87 -5.27 4.06
CA HIS A 63 7.84 -4.18 4.02
C HIS A 63 7.21 -2.83 3.67
N LEU A 64 7.80 -1.74 4.17
CA LEU A 64 7.27 -0.38 4.03
C LEU A 64 7.21 0.10 2.56
N ASP A 65 8.16 -0.30 1.73
CA ASP A 65 8.17 -0.02 0.30
C ASP A 65 7.17 -0.85 -0.52
N HIS A 66 6.38 -1.71 0.16
CA HIS A 66 5.25 -2.46 -0.37
C HIS A 66 3.91 -2.11 0.27
N THR A 67 3.91 -1.53 1.48
CA THR A 67 2.69 -1.25 2.25
C THR A 67 2.53 0.22 2.65
N GLY A 68 3.60 0.99 2.67
CA GLY A 68 3.68 2.26 3.39
C GLY A 68 2.81 3.41 2.85
N ARG A 69 2.20 3.30 1.67
CA ARG A 69 1.19 4.26 1.18
C ARG A 69 -0.26 3.78 1.38
N LEU A 70 -0.49 2.62 2.01
CA LEU A 70 -1.85 2.16 2.33
C LEU A 70 -2.65 3.20 3.11
N PRO A 71 -2.11 3.89 4.14
CA PRO A 71 -2.87 4.90 4.88
C PRO A 71 -3.37 6.06 4.01
N LEU A 72 -2.71 6.34 2.87
CA LEU A 72 -3.21 7.35 1.92
C LEU A 72 -4.53 6.93 1.26
N LEU A 73 -4.80 5.63 1.16
CA LEU A 73 -6.09 5.14 0.66
C LEU A 73 -7.22 5.48 1.64
N ALA A 74 -6.96 5.48 2.95
CA ALA A 74 -7.95 5.91 3.95
C ALA A 74 -8.32 7.39 3.77
N LYS A 75 -7.33 8.26 3.53
CA LYS A 75 -7.56 9.69 3.20
C LYS A 75 -8.40 9.87 1.94
N MET A 76 -8.43 8.87 1.04
CA MET A 76 -9.26 8.86 -0.16
C MET A 76 -10.62 8.22 0.03
N GLY A 77 -10.96 7.76 1.24
CA GLY A 77 -12.22 7.09 1.52
C GLY A 77 -12.30 5.64 1.04
N TYR A 78 -11.17 4.96 0.87
CA TYR A 78 -11.16 3.53 0.53
C TYR A 78 -11.73 2.69 1.66
N THR A 79 -12.65 1.81 1.33
CA THR A 79 -13.35 0.91 2.27
C THR A 79 -13.32 -0.55 1.82
N GLY A 80 -12.64 -0.85 0.72
CA GLY A 80 -12.52 -2.21 0.20
C GLY A 80 -11.55 -3.08 1.00
N PRO A 81 -11.54 -4.39 0.77
CA PRO A 81 -10.67 -5.32 1.47
C PRO A 81 -9.20 -5.19 1.04
N ILE A 82 -8.30 -5.49 1.99
CA ILE A 82 -6.85 -5.60 1.79
C ILE A 82 -6.45 -7.03 2.16
N TYR A 83 -6.07 -7.81 1.17
CA TYR A 83 -5.75 -9.22 1.32
C TYR A 83 -4.25 -9.47 1.42
N GLY A 84 -3.85 -10.37 2.31
CA GLY A 84 -2.48 -10.83 2.46
C GLY A 84 -2.44 -12.10 3.32
N THR A 85 -1.29 -12.77 3.39
CA THR A 85 -1.12 -13.88 4.33
C THR A 85 -1.20 -13.37 5.77
N PRO A 86 -1.59 -14.19 6.75
CA PRO A 86 -1.69 -13.74 8.15
C PRO A 86 -0.42 -13.02 8.64
N ALA A 87 0.74 -13.63 8.45
CA ALA A 87 2.00 -13.02 8.90
C ALA A 87 2.36 -11.73 8.15
N THR A 88 2.02 -11.60 6.86
CA THR A 88 2.15 -10.34 6.11
C THR A 88 1.28 -9.25 6.74
N LEU A 89 0.03 -9.57 7.11
CA LEU A 89 -0.89 -8.61 7.69
C LEU A 89 -0.44 -8.16 9.09
N ASP A 90 0.05 -9.08 9.93
CA ASP A 90 0.59 -8.78 11.26
C ASP A 90 1.81 -7.86 11.15
N MET A 91 2.74 -8.16 10.23
CA MET A 91 3.91 -7.35 9.98
C MET A 91 3.53 -5.97 9.42
N ALA A 92 2.63 -5.91 8.47
CA ALA A 92 2.14 -4.63 7.91
C ALA A 92 1.48 -3.77 9.00
N ALA A 93 0.71 -4.37 9.91
CA ALA A 93 0.08 -3.65 11.01
C ALA A 93 1.11 -3.02 11.95
N LEU A 94 2.16 -3.77 12.30
CA LEU A 94 3.26 -3.26 13.12
C LEU A 94 3.98 -2.10 12.45
N ILE A 95 4.39 -2.30 11.20
CA ILE A 95 5.17 -1.33 10.42
C ILE A 95 4.36 -0.06 10.14
N LEU A 96 3.08 -0.16 9.81
CA LEU A 96 2.25 1.00 9.50
C LEU A 96 1.95 1.86 10.74
N ARG A 97 1.76 1.25 11.91
CA ARG A 97 1.61 1.98 13.19
C ARG A 97 2.87 2.76 13.54
N ASP A 98 4.02 2.12 13.40
CA ASP A 98 5.31 2.78 13.66
C ASP A 98 5.57 3.91 12.66
N SER A 99 5.41 3.63 11.37
CA SER A 99 5.57 4.62 10.31
C SER A 99 4.65 5.83 10.50
N ALA A 100 3.39 5.64 10.89
CA ALA A 100 2.47 6.75 11.13
C ALA A 100 2.92 7.65 12.27
N ARG A 101 3.43 7.09 13.36
CA ARG A 101 4.01 7.87 14.48
C ARG A 101 5.24 8.65 14.04
N LEU A 102 6.14 8.02 13.28
CA LEU A 102 7.33 8.69 12.74
C LEU A 102 6.97 9.82 11.78
N GLN A 103 5.97 9.64 10.91
CA GLN A 103 5.49 10.68 9.98
C GLN A 103 5.00 11.91 10.73
N VAL A 104 4.25 11.75 11.81
CA VAL A 104 3.77 12.87 12.64
C VAL A 104 4.94 13.57 13.33
N ALA A 105 5.82 12.82 14.01
CA ALA A 105 6.95 13.39 14.72
C ALA A 105 7.92 14.16 13.80
N ASP A 106 8.20 13.62 12.61
CA ASP A 106 9.06 14.29 11.62
C ASP A 106 8.39 15.54 11.04
N ASN A 107 7.07 15.48 10.83
CA ASN A 107 6.32 16.63 10.35
C ASN A 107 6.31 17.77 11.39
N GLU A 108 6.14 17.47 12.67
CA GLU A 108 6.22 18.44 13.76
C GLU A 108 7.59 19.12 13.80
N ARG A 109 8.68 18.35 13.69
CA ARG A 109 10.04 18.92 13.63
C ARG A 109 10.24 19.83 12.40
N LYS A 110 9.73 19.43 11.24
CA LYS A 110 9.76 20.24 10.01
C LYS A 110 8.94 21.51 10.20
N ASN A 111 7.77 21.44 10.81
CA ASN A 111 6.88 22.56 11.07
C ASN A 111 7.45 23.58 12.07
N LEU A 112 8.19 23.15 13.08
CA LEU A 112 8.92 24.07 13.96
C LEU A 112 9.94 24.92 13.19
N LYS A 113 10.65 24.32 12.23
CA LYS A 113 11.60 25.06 11.36
C LYS A 113 10.86 26.02 10.44
N ARG A 114 9.74 25.60 9.83
CA ARG A 114 8.89 26.44 8.97
C ARG A 114 8.32 27.64 9.72
N MET A 115 7.81 27.42 10.92
CA MET A 115 7.30 28.48 11.77
C MET A 115 8.35 29.57 12.07
N ARG A 116 9.60 29.15 12.37
CA ARG A 116 10.72 30.08 12.58
C ARG A 116 11.11 30.82 11.31
N ALA A 117 10.86 30.27 10.14
CA ALA A 117 11.11 30.91 8.83
C ALA A 117 9.92 31.73 8.30
N GLY A 118 8.80 31.79 9.05
CA GLY A 118 7.58 32.49 8.58
C GLY A 118 6.84 31.75 7.44
N GLU A 119 7.10 30.44 7.28
CA GLU A 119 6.46 29.64 6.25
C GLU A 119 5.17 28.98 6.77
N SER A 120 4.28 28.61 5.85
CA SER A 120 3.07 27.87 6.18
C SER A 120 3.37 26.46 6.70
N LEU A 121 2.61 26.00 7.70
CA LEU A 121 2.71 24.65 8.24
C LEU A 121 2.17 23.65 7.22
N GLN A 122 2.68 22.41 7.29
CA GLN A 122 2.25 21.30 6.46
C GLN A 122 1.67 20.18 7.32
N GLU A 123 0.72 19.44 6.78
CA GLU A 123 0.22 18.23 7.39
C GLU A 123 1.19 17.05 7.17
N PRO A 124 1.18 16.07 8.07
CA PRO A 124 1.91 14.82 7.84
C PRO A 124 1.33 14.08 6.64
N LEU A 125 2.12 13.21 6.03
CA LEU A 125 1.67 12.39 4.91
C LEU A 125 0.40 11.62 5.26
N TYR A 126 0.38 11.01 6.44
CA TYR A 126 -0.78 10.37 7.08
C TYR A 126 -0.59 10.33 8.60
N THR A 127 -1.67 10.04 9.30
CA THR A 127 -1.76 10.00 10.75
C THR A 127 -1.93 8.57 11.28
N PRO A 128 -1.75 8.32 12.59
CA PRO A 128 -2.13 7.05 13.22
C PRO A 128 -3.58 6.65 12.96
N ASP A 129 -4.52 7.59 12.94
CA ASP A 129 -5.94 7.32 12.64
C ASP A 129 -6.13 6.81 11.21
N ASP A 130 -5.38 7.36 10.24
CA ASP A 130 -5.42 6.88 8.85
C ASP A 130 -4.87 5.45 8.77
N ALA A 131 -3.83 5.13 9.54
CA ALA A 131 -3.30 3.77 9.63
C ALA A 131 -4.34 2.81 10.22
N GLU A 132 -4.95 3.13 11.37
CA GLU A 132 -5.95 2.25 11.99
C GLU A 132 -7.18 2.02 11.09
N LYS A 133 -7.64 3.03 10.35
CA LYS A 133 -8.71 2.86 9.35
C LYS A 133 -8.36 1.81 8.31
N ILE A 134 -7.12 1.81 7.82
CA ILE A 134 -6.64 0.81 6.84
C ILE A 134 -6.47 -0.56 7.47
N LEU A 135 -5.96 -0.64 8.69
CA LEU A 135 -5.77 -1.91 9.39
C LEU A 135 -7.09 -2.64 9.66
N ALA A 136 -8.18 -1.92 9.86
CA ALA A 136 -9.51 -2.49 9.97
C ALA A 136 -10.01 -3.21 8.69
N LEU A 137 -9.40 -2.93 7.54
CA LEU A 137 -9.74 -3.51 6.24
C LEU A 137 -8.93 -4.76 5.89
N LEU A 138 -7.95 -5.15 6.71
CA LEU A 138 -7.10 -6.31 6.49
C LEU A 138 -7.91 -7.61 6.57
N ARG A 139 -7.70 -8.49 5.60
CA ARG A 139 -8.38 -9.79 5.49
C ARG A 139 -7.36 -10.88 5.16
N PRO A 140 -7.17 -11.87 6.03
CA PRO A 140 -6.20 -12.93 5.81
C PRO A 140 -6.63 -13.90 4.71
N VAL A 141 -5.66 -14.35 3.92
CA VAL A 141 -5.83 -15.38 2.91
C VAL A 141 -4.78 -16.48 3.11
N PRO A 142 -5.12 -17.76 2.87
CA PRO A 142 -4.17 -18.85 2.99
C PRO A 142 -3.23 -18.92 1.78
N TYR A 143 -2.06 -19.53 1.97
CA TYR A 143 -1.20 -19.93 0.87
C TYR A 143 -1.82 -21.04 0.01
N GLN A 144 -1.42 -21.06 -1.26
CA GLN A 144 -1.66 -22.14 -2.23
C GLN A 144 -3.15 -22.48 -2.47
N LYS A 145 -4.05 -21.57 -2.11
CA LYS A 145 -5.47 -21.75 -2.39
C LYS A 145 -5.96 -20.64 -3.32
N PRO A 146 -6.66 -21.00 -4.40
CA PRO A 146 -7.32 -20.01 -5.25
C PRO A 146 -8.33 -19.19 -4.44
N PHE A 147 -8.29 -17.88 -4.58
CA PHE A 147 -9.14 -16.94 -3.88
C PHE A 147 -9.70 -15.90 -4.86
N ASP A 148 -11.00 -15.65 -4.81
CA ASP A 148 -11.65 -14.64 -5.61
C ASP A 148 -11.45 -13.26 -4.97
N ALA A 149 -10.41 -12.54 -5.40
CA ALA A 149 -10.02 -11.25 -4.83
C ALA A 149 -10.93 -10.10 -5.27
N ALA A 150 -11.50 -10.18 -6.47
CA ALA A 150 -12.47 -9.24 -7.02
C ALA A 150 -13.21 -9.90 -8.20
N PRO A 151 -14.31 -9.32 -8.71
CA PRO A 151 -15.03 -9.87 -9.85
C PRO A 151 -14.11 -10.15 -11.06
N GLY A 152 -13.98 -11.44 -11.43
CA GLY A 152 -13.13 -11.88 -12.52
C GLY A 152 -11.61 -11.81 -12.23
N ILE A 153 -11.21 -11.64 -10.98
CA ILE A 153 -9.81 -11.67 -10.55
C ILE A 153 -9.64 -12.73 -9.46
N LYS A 154 -9.06 -13.87 -9.85
CA LYS A 154 -8.59 -14.90 -8.91
C LYS A 154 -7.11 -14.68 -8.60
N ALA A 155 -6.71 -14.94 -7.37
CA ALA A 155 -5.34 -14.86 -6.93
C ALA A 155 -4.94 -16.08 -6.09
N ILE A 156 -3.66 -16.47 -6.18
CA ILE A 156 -3.06 -17.50 -5.35
C ILE A 156 -1.79 -16.91 -4.75
N TRP A 157 -1.66 -16.97 -3.42
CA TRP A 157 -0.45 -16.61 -2.71
C TRP A 157 0.47 -17.84 -2.60
N THR A 158 1.65 -17.77 -3.21
CA THR A 158 2.68 -18.82 -3.14
C THR A 158 3.87 -18.26 -2.38
N ASP A 159 4.41 -19.04 -1.45
CA ASP A 159 5.56 -18.60 -0.63
C ASP A 159 6.71 -18.09 -1.51
N ALA A 160 7.21 -16.91 -1.20
CA ALA A 160 8.29 -16.26 -1.94
C ALA A 160 9.66 -16.42 -1.26
N GLY A 161 9.72 -16.92 -0.02
CA GLY A 161 10.98 -17.13 0.71
C GLY A 161 11.76 -15.85 1.04
N HIS A 162 11.10 -14.68 1.00
CA HIS A 162 11.74 -13.39 1.21
C HIS A 162 11.74 -12.94 2.68
N MET A 163 10.58 -13.02 3.31
CA MET A 163 10.37 -12.76 4.74
C MET A 163 9.17 -13.56 5.22
N LEU A 164 8.94 -13.59 6.53
CA LEU A 164 7.79 -14.30 7.10
C LEU A 164 6.48 -13.75 6.52
N GLY A 165 5.70 -14.63 5.92
CA GLY A 165 4.44 -14.28 5.28
C GLY A 165 4.54 -13.85 3.81
N SER A 166 5.75 -13.62 3.27
CA SER A 166 5.93 -13.14 1.90
C SER A 166 5.38 -14.10 0.85
N ALA A 167 4.81 -13.55 -0.21
CA ALA A 167 4.23 -14.34 -1.29
C ALA A 167 4.42 -13.72 -2.67
N SER A 168 4.60 -14.56 -3.66
CA SER A 168 4.30 -14.26 -5.05
C SER A 168 2.81 -14.41 -5.28
N ILE A 169 2.17 -13.44 -5.92
CA ILE A 169 0.74 -13.47 -6.24
C ILE A 169 0.57 -13.91 -7.69
N GLN A 170 -0.06 -15.05 -7.88
CA GLN A 170 -0.34 -15.63 -9.18
C GLN A 170 -1.80 -15.38 -9.54
N HIS A 171 -2.07 -15.02 -10.79
CA HIS A 171 -3.41 -15.05 -11.37
C HIS A 171 -3.54 -16.33 -12.19
N PRO A 172 -4.34 -17.32 -11.75
CA PRO A 172 -4.52 -18.52 -12.53
C PRO A 172 -5.20 -18.16 -13.85
N THR A 173 -4.47 -18.31 -14.94
CA THR A 173 -5.05 -18.33 -16.28
C THR A 173 -5.68 -19.69 -16.47
N ASN A 174 -6.99 -19.75 -16.74
CA ASN A 174 -7.57 -20.95 -17.30
C ASN A 174 -6.90 -21.21 -18.65
N CYS A 175 -5.93 -22.13 -18.69
CA CYS A 175 -5.50 -22.76 -19.95
C CYS A 175 -6.56 -23.75 -20.40
#